data_5d796ec97ae3a38bbaae914b32a8509a
#
_entry.id   5d796ec97ae3a38bbaae914b32a8509a
#
_cell.length_a   1.000
_cell.length_b   1.000
_cell.length_c   1.000
_cell.angle_alpha   90.00
_cell.angle_beta   90.00
_cell.angle_gamma   90.00
#
_symmetry.space_group_name_H-M   'P 1'
#
loop_
_entity.id
_entity.type
_entity.pdbx_description
1 polymer ?
#
loop_
_entity_poly.entity_id
_entity_poly.type
_entity_poly.pdbx_seq_one_letter_code
_entity_poly.pdbx_strand_id
1 'polypeptide(L)'
;MPPPPQLNGGKVTPNLAMDAAATRLLNLTVLQRLDPAVEDILITAAHVTLYDFNIDLNQWSRKDVEGSLFVVKRNSQPRFQFIVMNRRNTDNLVEDLLSDFEYELQPPYLLYRNASQEVNGIWFYNQHDCEAVASLFGR
;
A
#
# COMPACT_ATOMS: atom_id res chain seq x y z
N MET A 1 -14.45 -5.33 -27.35
CA MET A 1 -15.01 -5.65 -27.00
C MET A 1 -15.41 -6.13 -26.74
N PRO A 2 -15.47 -6.13 -26.57
CA PRO A 2 -16.17 -6.74 -26.17
C PRO A 2 -16.75 -7.02 -25.51
N PRO A 3 -16.85 -7.04 -25.34
CA PRO A 3 -17.54 -7.38 -24.65
C PRO A 3 -17.85 -7.87 -24.06
N PRO A 4 -17.82 -7.82 -23.88
CA PRO A 4 -18.40 -8.42 -23.33
C PRO A 4 -18.95 -8.74 -22.85
N PRO A 5 -18.93 -8.81 -22.92
CA PRO A 5 -19.71 -9.25 -22.56
C PRO A 5 -20.45 -9.26 -22.14
N GLN A 6 -20.43 -9.24 -22.39
CA GLN A 6 -21.22 -9.23 -22.08
C GLN A 6 -21.89 -9.72 -21.58
N LEU A 7 -21.77 -9.72 -21.54
CA LEU A 7 -22.40 -10.19 -21.13
C LEU A 7 -23.18 -10.56 -20.79
N ASN A 8 -23.38 -10.80 -20.94
CA ASN A 8 -24.18 -11.27 -20.61
C ASN A 8 -25.14 -11.69 -20.35
N GLY A 9 -24.98 -11.76 -21.39
CA GLY A 9 -26.35 -12.19 -21.28
C GLY A 9 -26.65 -12.90 -20.16
N GLY A 10 -27.59 -13.32 -20.20
CA GLY A 10 -27.73 -13.85 -18.97
C GLY A 10 -26.41 -13.79 -18.33
N LYS A 11 -26.03 -13.35 -18.93
CA LYS A 11 -24.92 -13.21 -18.51
C LYS A 11 -24.56 -13.05 -17.12
N VAL A 12 -23.64 -13.59 -16.75
CA VAL A 12 -23.29 -13.40 -15.37
C VAL A 12 -22.46 -12.14 -15.27
N THR A 13 -23.04 -11.15 -14.69
CA THR A 13 -22.31 -9.94 -14.39
C THR A 13 -21.59 -10.12 -13.07
N PRO A 14 -20.27 -10.01 -13.03
CA PRO A 14 -19.57 -10.10 -11.75
C PRO A 14 -20.11 -9.07 -10.76
N ASN A 15 -20.35 -9.49 -9.55
CA ASN A 15 -20.71 -8.58 -8.48
C ASN A 15 -19.42 -7.94 -7.95
N LEU A 16 -19.17 -6.69 -8.31
CA LEU A 16 -17.93 -6.00 -7.94
C LEU A 16 -17.72 -5.91 -6.44
N ALA A 17 -18.80 -5.75 -5.67
CA ALA A 17 -18.69 -5.68 -4.22
C ALA A 17 -18.25 -7.03 -3.64
N MET A 18 -18.78 -8.13 -4.16
CA MET A 18 -18.36 -9.46 -3.72
C MET A 18 -16.95 -9.78 -4.15
N ASP A 19 -16.56 -9.38 -5.36
CA ASP A 19 -15.20 -9.57 -5.85
C ASP A 19 -14.20 -8.78 -5.01
N ALA A 20 -14.53 -7.53 -4.68
CA ALA A 20 -13.68 -6.70 -3.84
C ALA A 20 -13.54 -7.28 -2.43
N ALA A 21 -14.65 -7.79 -1.86
CA ALA A 21 -14.63 -8.42 -0.55
C ALA A 21 -13.79 -9.70 -0.54
N ALA A 22 -13.93 -10.52 -1.59
CA ALA A 22 -13.15 -11.75 -1.73
C ALA A 22 -11.66 -11.44 -1.88
N THR A 23 -11.31 -10.46 -2.70
CA THR A 23 -9.92 -10.04 -2.89
C THR A 23 -9.33 -9.52 -1.59
N ARG A 24 -10.09 -8.71 -0.84
CA ARG A 24 -9.64 -8.18 0.44
C ARG A 24 -9.38 -9.31 1.43
N LEU A 25 -10.25 -10.31 1.46
CA LEU A 25 -10.08 -11.46 2.37
C LEU A 25 -8.84 -12.28 2.00
N LEU A 26 -8.59 -12.50 0.72
CA LEU A 26 -7.40 -13.19 0.26
C LEU A 26 -6.14 -12.42 0.63
N ASN A 27 -6.12 -11.11 0.44
CA ASN A 27 -4.99 -10.27 0.82
C ASN A 27 -4.76 -10.31 2.33
N LEU A 28 -5.83 -10.23 3.12
CA LEU A 28 -5.73 -10.30 4.56
C LEU A 28 -5.13 -11.64 5.01
N THR A 29 -5.56 -12.74 4.39
CA THR A 29 -5.01 -14.06 4.69
C THR A 29 -3.52 -14.12 4.43
N VAL A 30 -3.07 -13.58 3.28
CA VAL A 30 -1.64 -13.54 2.96
C VAL A 30 -0.87 -12.71 3.97
N LEU A 31 -1.38 -11.53 4.31
CA LEU A 31 -0.73 -10.64 5.27
C LEU A 31 -0.64 -11.29 6.65
N GLN A 32 -1.67 -12.03 7.06
CA GLN A 32 -1.67 -12.73 8.34
C GLN A 32 -0.68 -13.89 8.38
N ARG A 33 -0.33 -14.46 7.25
CA ARG A 33 0.74 -15.45 7.17
C ARG A 33 2.11 -14.83 7.41
N LEU A 34 2.28 -13.58 6.96
CA LEU A 34 3.53 -12.84 7.17
C LEU A 34 3.61 -12.28 8.58
N ASP A 35 2.47 -11.85 9.13
CA ASP A 35 2.38 -11.25 10.45
C ASP A 35 1.02 -11.61 11.06
N PRO A 36 0.98 -12.60 11.95
CA PRO A 36 -0.28 -13.03 12.57
C PRO A 36 -0.99 -11.94 13.38
N ALA A 37 -0.30 -10.87 13.74
CA ALA A 37 -0.90 -9.77 14.49
C ALA A 37 -1.79 -8.88 13.63
N VAL A 38 -1.71 -8.99 12.30
CA VAL A 38 -2.54 -8.20 11.40
C VAL A 38 -4.01 -8.57 11.58
N GLU A 39 -4.81 -7.57 11.94
CA GLU A 39 -6.25 -7.71 12.20
C GLU A 39 -7.09 -7.33 10.99
N ASP A 40 -6.68 -6.26 10.30
CA ASP A 40 -7.49 -5.67 9.26
C ASP A 40 -6.63 -4.89 8.27
N ILE A 41 -7.16 -4.75 7.05
CA ILE A 41 -6.60 -3.88 6.02
C ILE A 41 -7.45 -2.62 6.00
N LEU A 42 -6.82 -1.47 6.25
CA LEU A 42 -7.54 -0.20 6.30
C LEU A 42 -7.68 0.41 4.91
N ILE A 43 -6.64 0.25 4.07
CA ILE A 43 -6.67 0.73 2.69
C ILE A 43 -5.63 -0.03 1.87
N THR A 44 -5.89 -0.13 0.57
CA THR A 44 -4.99 -0.77 -0.40
C THR A 44 -4.72 0.20 -1.54
N ALA A 45 -3.44 0.34 -1.91
CA ALA A 45 -3.05 0.98 -3.15
C ALA A 45 -2.52 -0.11 -4.08
N ALA A 46 -3.05 -0.15 -5.30
CA ALA A 46 -2.82 -1.28 -6.21
C ALA A 46 -1.37 -1.40 -6.64
N HIS A 47 -0.69 -0.28 -6.87
CA HIS A 47 0.69 -0.31 -7.35
C HIS A 47 1.45 0.93 -6.92
N VAL A 48 2.58 0.72 -6.26
CA VAL A 48 3.48 1.79 -5.85
C VAL A 48 4.92 1.39 -6.14
N THR A 49 5.78 2.39 -6.24
CA THR A 49 7.24 2.21 -6.37
C THR A 49 7.91 3.06 -5.30
N LEU A 50 8.93 2.52 -4.66
CA LEU A 50 9.62 3.19 -3.57
C LEU A 50 10.92 3.84 -4.05
N TYR A 51 11.21 4.99 -3.46
CA TYR A 51 12.45 5.74 -3.67
C TYR A 51 13.04 6.10 -2.32
N ASP A 52 14.35 6.22 -2.25
CA ASP A 52 15.01 6.78 -1.07
C ASP A 52 15.78 8.04 -1.44
N PHE A 53 15.91 8.94 -0.48
CA PHE A 53 16.64 10.18 -0.66
C PHE A 53 17.99 10.07 0.04
N ASN A 54 19.06 10.25 -0.74
CA ASN A 54 20.41 10.29 -0.21
C ASN A 54 20.71 11.73 0.19
N ILE A 55 20.77 11.99 1.49
CA ILE A 55 20.98 13.34 2.02
C ILE A 55 22.36 13.88 1.63
N ASP A 56 23.38 13.03 1.66
CA ASP A 56 24.76 13.45 1.37
C ASP A 56 24.92 13.87 -0.09
N LEU A 57 24.28 13.15 -1.01
CA LEU A 57 24.36 13.44 -2.43
C LEU A 57 23.22 14.34 -2.92
N ASN A 58 22.23 14.62 -2.05
CA ASN A 58 21.04 15.39 -2.40
C ASN A 58 20.34 14.81 -3.64
N GLN A 59 20.20 13.49 -3.66
CA GLN A 59 19.65 12.75 -4.81
C GLN A 59 18.63 11.71 -4.38
N TRP A 60 17.61 11.54 -5.21
CA TRP A 60 16.66 10.43 -5.10
C TRP A 60 17.19 9.23 -5.86
N SER A 61 17.00 8.04 -5.29
CA SER A 61 17.35 6.76 -5.93
C SER A 61 16.17 5.82 -5.82
N ARG A 62 15.95 5.03 -6.86
CA ARG A 62 14.90 4.02 -6.85
C ARG A 62 15.30 2.87 -5.94
N LYS A 63 14.41 2.50 -5.02
CA LYS A 63 14.58 1.29 -4.21
C LYS A 63 14.09 0.09 -5.01
N ASP A 64 14.59 -1.08 -4.66
CA ASP A 64 14.14 -2.33 -5.29
C ASP A 64 12.86 -2.84 -4.61
N VAL A 65 11.85 -1.96 -4.52
CA VAL A 65 10.57 -2.24 -3.89
C VAL A 65 9.46 -1.69 -4.78
N GLU A 66 8.59 -2.58 -5.22
CA GLU A 66 7.49 -2.24 -6.12
C GLU A 66 6.37 -3.26 -5.95
N GLY A 67 5.14 -2.81 -5.81
CA GLY A 67 3.99 -3.71 -5.68
C GLY A 67 2.81 -3.04 -5.01
N SER A 68 1.91 -3.84 -4.47
CA SER A 68 0.73 -3.34 -3.76
C SER A 68 1.11 -2.87 -2.37
N LEU A 69 0.51 -1.76 -1.96
CA LEU A 69 0.70 -1.20 -0.62
C LEU A 69 -0.57 -1.42 0.20
N PHE A 70 -0.39 -1.88 1.43
CA PHE A 70 -1.49 -2.10 2.38
C PHE A 70 -1.21 -1.33 3.66
N VAL A 71 -2.18 -0.55 4.11
CA VAL A 71 -2.15 0.01 5.46
C VAL A 71 -2.95 -0.93 6.34
N VAL A 72 -2.34 -1.42 7.41
CA VAL A 72 -2.92 -2.46 8.23
C VAL A 72 -3.04 -2.03 9.69
N LYS A 73 -4.04 -2.60 10.36
CA LYS A 73 -4.22 -2.52 11.80
C LYS A 73 -3.79 -3.84 12.41
N ARG A 74 -3.02 -3.77 13.48
CA ARG A 74 -2.52 -4.94 14.20
C ARG A 74 -3.13 -5.01 15.60
N ASN A 75 -3.15 -6.19 16.18
CA ASN A 75 -3.64 -6.41 17.54
C ASN A 75 -2.55 -6.30 18.61
N SER A 76 -1.36 -5.83 18.22
CA SER A 76 -0.25 -5.57 19.14
C SER A 76 0.54 -4.36 18.65
N GLN A 77 1.44 -3.84 19.47
CA GLN A 77 2.27 -2.71 19.11
C GLN A 77 3.36 -3.12 18.12
N PRO A 78 3.69 -2.33 17.10
CA PRO A 78 2.97 -1.11 16.73
C PRO A 78 1.61 -1.45 16.12
N ARG A 79 0.58 -0.66 16.46
CA ARG A 79 -0.80 -0.95 16.07
C ARG A 79 -1.05 -0.73 14.57
N PHE A 80 -0.31 0.15 13.95
CA PHE A 80 -0.50 0.49 12.55
C PHE A 80 0.82 0.43 11.80
N GLN A 81 0.77 -0.14 10.61
CA GLN A 81 1.91 -0.25 9.70
C GLN A 81 1.42 -0.11 8.27
N PHE A 82 2.33 0.26 7.34
CA PHE A 82 2.05 -0.04 5.94
C PHE A 82 3.04 -1.08 5.44
N ILE A 83 2.58 -1.91 4.52
CA ILE A 83 3.35 -3.01 3.96
C ILE A 83 3.27 -2.92 2.45
N VAL A 84 4.42 -2.96 1.78
CA VAL A 84 4.46 -3.11 0.32
C VAL A 84 4.88 -4.53 0.01
N MET A 85 3.98 -5.26 -0.65
CA MET A 85 4.24 -6.62 -1.11
C MET A 85 5.12 -6.54 -2.34
N ASN A 86 6.41 -6.76 -2.15
CA ASN A 86 7.42 -6.50 -3.15
C ASN A 86 7.40 -7.55 -4.26
N ARG A 87 7.24 -7.10 -5.50
CA ARG A 87 7.27 -7.98 -6.67
C ARG A 87 8.68 -8.19 -7.21
N ARG A 88 9.63 -7.38 -6.77
CA ARG A 88 10.97 -7.39 -7.36
C ARG A 88 11.91 -8.37 -6.67
N ASN A 89 11.64 -8.67 -5.41
CA ASN A 89 12.40 -9.68 -4.66
C ASN A 89 11.56 -10.19 -3.49
N THR A 90 12.14 -11.02 -2.64
CA THR A 90 11.41 -11.67 -1.55
C THR A 90 11.25 -10.79 -0.31
N ASP A 91 11.88 -9.61 -0.28
CA ASP A 91 11.84 -8.74 0.90
C ASP A 91 10.75 -7.69 0.75
N ASN A 92 9.68 -7.86 1.51
CA ASN A 92 8.62 -6.86 1.59
C ASN A 92 9.07 -5.67 2.42
N LEU A 93 8.53 -4.50 2.11
CA LEU A 93 8.79 -3.32 2.92
C LEU A 93 7.72 -3.22 4.00
N VAL A 94 8.13 -3.05 5.25
CA VAL A 94 7.22 -2.86 6.38
C VAL A 94 7.68 -1.61 7.12
N GLU A 95 6.76 -0.64 7.27
CA GLU A 95 7.05 0.60 7.99
C GLU A 95 6.02 0.83 9.09
N ASP A 96 6.50 1.24 10.25
CA ASP A 96 5.65 1.54 11.40
C ASP A 96 5.02 2.91 11.25
N LEU A 97 3.73 3.00 11.55
CA LEU A 97 3.00 4.27 11.57
C LEU A 97 2.81 4.69 13.04
N LEU A 98 3.84 5.33 13.57
CA LEU A 98 3.83 5.78 14.97
C LEU A 98 3.17 7.16 15.08
N SER A 99 2.88 7.59 16.30
CA SER A 99 2.20 8.87 16.53
C SER A 99 2.98 10.08 16.01
N ASP A 100 4.30 9.96 15.90
CA ASP A 100 5.19 11.01 15.38
C ASP A 100 5.57 10.80 13.92
N PHE A 101 4.83 9.96 13.19
CA PHE A 101 5.12 9.68 11.79
C PHE A 101 4.99 10.95 10.95
N GLU A 102 6.06 11.30 10.24
CA GLU A 102 6.12 12.50 9.42
C GLU A 102 5.96 12.14 7.94
N TYR A 103 5.10 12.87 7.26
CA TYR A 103 4.88 12.67 5.84
C TYR A 103 4.50 13.98 5.16
N GLU A 104 4.68 14.02 3.85
CA GLU A 104 4.29 15.17 3.03
C GLU A 104 3.66 14.67 1.74
N LEU A 105 2.48 15.18 1.42
CA LEU A 105 1.74 14.78 0.22
C LEU A 105 2.11 15.69 -0.94
N GLN A 106 2.66 15.09 -2.01
CA GLN A 106 2.96 15.75 -3.27
C GLN A 106 2.50 14.84 -4.41
N PRO A 107 1.18 14.72 -4.65
CA PRO A 107 0.67 13.72 -5.58
C PRO A 107 1.36 13.78 -6.94
N PRO A 108 1.71 12.65 -7.55
CA PRO A 108 1.42 11.28 -7.11
C PRO A 108 2.45 10.69 -6.14
N TYR A 109 3.21 11.54 -5.46
CA TYR A 109 4.21 11.10 -4.48
C TYR A 109 3.72 11.36 -3.06
N LEU A 110 4.10 10.46 -2.17
CA LEU A 110 3.96 10.64 -0.74
C LEU A 110 5.35 10.47 -0.12
N LEU A 111 5.89 11.55 0.43
CA LEU A 111 7.20 11.53 1.06
C LEU A 111 7.03 11.25 2.54
N TYR A 112 7.94 10.49 3.12
CA TYR A 112 7.86 10.20 4.55
C TYR A 112 9.23 9.97 5.16
N ARG A 113 9.27 10.10 6.47
CA ARG A 113 10.46 9.76 7.27
C ARG A 113 10.09 8.55 8.11
N ASN A 114 10.88 7.48 8.01
CA ASN A 114 10.56 6.25 8.74
C ASN A 114 11.13 6.28 10.17
N ALA A 115 10.90 5.19 10.92
CA ALA A 115 11.35 5.09 12.29
C ALA A 115 12.88 5.17 12.43
N SER A 116 13.62 4.81 11.37
CA SER A 116 15.09 4.93 11.33
C SER A 116 15.55 6.30 10.86
N GLN A 117 14.64 7.27 10.72
CA GLN A 117 14.92 8.63 10.27
C GLN A 117 15.37 8.72 8.81
N GLU A 118 15.10 7.70 8.02
CA GLU A 118 15.39 7.72 6.60
C GLU A 118 14.25 8.42 5.86
N VAL A 119 14.61 9.23 4.85
CA VAL A 119 13.64 9.92 4.02
C VAL A 119 13.38 9.08 2.78
N ASN A 120 12.12 8.71 2.58
CA ASN A 120 11.70 7.88 1.46
C ASN A 120 10.55 8.53 0.72
N GLY A 121 10.33 8.12 -0.52
CA GLY A 121 9.20 8.56 -1.31
C GLY A 121 8.46 7.37 -1.89
N ILE A 122 7.14 7.45 -1.89
CA ILE A 122 6.28 6.46 -2.51
C ILE A 122 5.68 7.11 -3.73
N TRP A 123 5.93 6.52 -4.91
CA TRP A 123 5.26 6.93 -6.14
C TRP A 123 4.04 6.04 -6.33
N PHE A 124 2.86 6.66 -6.45
CA PHE A 124 1.61 5.93 -6.65
C PHE A 124 1.25 5.95 -8.12
N TYR A 125 0.99 4.78 -8.66
CA TYR A 125 0.52 4.66 -10.03
C TYR A 125 -0.83 5.36 -10.22
N ASN A 126 -1.67 5.36 -9.18
CA ASN A 126 -2.97 6.01 -9.16
C ASN A 126 -2.94 7.16 -8.15
N GLN A 127 -3.16 8.39 -8.64
CA GLN A 127 -3.13 9.57 -7.79
C GLN A 127 -4.20 9.56 -6.70
N HIS A 128 -5.38 8.98 -6.97
CA HIS A 128 -6.43 8.85 -5.96
C HIS A 128 -5.98 7.97 -4.80
N ASP A 129 -5.23 6.91 -5.09
CA ASP A 129 -4.68 6.05 -4.04
C ASP A 129 -3.71 6.82 -3.16
N CYS A 130 -2.88 7.67 -3.77
CA CYS A 130 -1.95 8.52 -3.05
C CYS A 130 -2.68 9.42 -2.06
N GLU A 131 -3.70 10.10 -2.53
CA GLU A 131 -4.49 11.03 -1.71
C GLU A 131 -5.23 10.28 -0.60
N ALA A 132 -5.78 9.12 -0.90
CA ALA A 132 -6.52 8.32 0.07
C ALA A 132 -5.61 7.79 1.19
N VAL A 133 -4.41 7.33 0.83
CA VAL A 133 -3.43 6.87 1.81
C VAL A 133 -2.98 8.03 2.70
N ALA A 134 -2.68 9.19 2.10
CA ALA A 134 -2.27 10.36 2.86
C ALA A 134 -3.37 10.82 3.82
N SER A 135 -4.62 10.79 3.38
CA SER A 135 -5.76 11.15 4.22
C SER A 135 -5.85 10.23 5.44
N LEU A 136 -5.61 8.93 5.24
CA LEU A 136 -5.62 7.98 6.35
C LEU A 136 -4.48 8.24 7.33
N PHE A 137 -3.29 8.59 6.84
CA PHE A 137 -2.14 8.89 7.69
C PHE A 137 -2.40 10.10 8.59
N GLY A 138 -3.22 11.03 8.14
CA GLY A 138 -3.54 12.25 8.89
C GLY A 138 -4.56 12.09 10.01
N ARG A 139 -5.08 10.90 10.20
CA ARG A 139 -6.11 10.65 11.23
C ARG A 139 -5.55 10.31 12.59
#